data_e29cfd94fa89a4e448797840c00cb930
#
_entry.id   e29cfd94fa89a4e448797840c00cb930
#
_cell.length_a   1.000
_cell.length_b   1.000
_cell.length_c   1.000
_cell.angle_alpha   90.00
_cell.angle_beta   90.00
_cell.angle_gamma   90.00
#
_symmetry.space_group_name_H-M   'P 1'
#
loop_
_entity.id
_entity.type
_entity.pdbx_description
1 polymer ?
#
loop_
_entity_poly.entity_id
_entity_poly.type
_entity_poly.pdbx_seq_one_letter_code
_entity_poly.pdbx_strand_id
1 'polypeptide(L)'
;METVFEGLDWFVLGIYFFLLIGVAVWVVIQKNKNTEDYFLAGRNVGWFVIGASIFASNIGSEHVVGLAGTGFESGTPMAHYELHAWIVLLLGWLFLPFYIRSGAFTMPEFLEKRFDSRSRWFLSIFSLLAYVITKVSVTIYAGGIVVSELLGIPFWYGAIGIVIFTGIYTVIGGMKAVIYTETLQTIVLILGSVIITYLGLQEVGGWGQLRETVIAVSPDHFNMWRPMTDPDFPWTGLLIGGTIVGLSLIHI
;
A
#
# COMPACT_ATOMS: atom_id res chain seq x y z
N MET A 1 25.70 11.68 -9.04
CA MET A 1 25.38 10.25 -9.04
C MET A 1 25.09 9.88 -10.49
N GLU A 2 25.68 8.79 -10.99
CA GLU A 2 25.31 8.27 -12.30
C GLU A 2 23.98 7.51 -12.20
N THR A 3 23.14 7.65 -13.21
CA THR A 3 21.87 6.91 -13.26
C THR A 3 22.17 5.44 -13.46
N VAL A 4 21.54 4.58 -12.67
CA VAL A 4 21.65 3.10 -12.80
C VAL A 4 20.92 2.59 -14.06
N PHE A 5 20.08 3.43 -14.67
CA PHE A 5 19.19 3.07 -15.78
C PHE A 5 19.87 3.08 -17.14
N GLU A 6 19.67 2.00 -17.87
CA GLU A 6 19.99 1.86 -19.28
C GLU A 6 18.83 2.34 -20.19
N GLY A 7 19.06 2.39 -21.51
CA GLY A 7 18.05 2.85 -22.47
C GLY A 7 16.74 2.05 -22.44
N LEU A 8 16.82 0.73 -22.15
CA LEU A 8 15.66 -0.14 -22.04
C LEU A 8 14.79 0.20 -20.81
N ASP A 9 15.42 0.54 -19.69
CA ASP A 9 14.73 0.91 -18.45
C ASP A 9 13.92 2.19 -18.65
N TRP A 10 14.51 3.19 -19.29
CA TRP A 10 13.82 4.44 -19.65
C TRP A 10 12.63 4.19 -20.58
N PHE A 11 12.76 3.25 -21.52
CA PHE A 11 11.68 2.88 -22.43
C PHE A 11 10.51 2.23 -21.65
N VAL A 12 10.80 1.28 -20.74
CA VAL A 12 9.80 0.61 -19.91
C VAL A 12 9.09 1.62 -18.98
N LEU A 13 9.86 2.50 -18.33
CA LEU A 13 9.29 3.58 -17.52
C LEU A 13 8.41 4.52 -18.35
N GLY A 14 8.85 4.88 -19.54
CA GLY A 14 8.08 5.71 -20.46
C GLY A 14 6.73 5.08 -20.82
N ILE A 15 6.71 3.79 -21.14
CA ILE A 15 5.46 3.04 -21.40
C ILE A 15 4.57 3.03 -20.17
N TYR A 16 5.13 2.76 -18.98
CA TYR A 16 4.36 2.72 -17.75
C TYR A 16 3.67 4.07 -17.48
N PHE A 17 4.41 5.17 -17.52
CA PHE A 17 3.84 6.51 -17.29
C PHE A 17 2.85 6.90 -18.39
N PHE A 18 3.10 6.53 -19.64
CA PHE A 18 2.16 6.75 -20.73
C PHE A 18 0.83 6.02 -20.50
N LEU A 19 0.86 4.77 -20.08
CA LEU A 19 -0.33 4.00 -19.75
C LEU A 19 -1.07 4.61 -18.54
N LEU A 20 -0.34 4.99 -17.49
CA LEU A 20 -0.91 5.58 -16.29
C LEU A 20 -1.60 6.91 -16.58
N ILE A 21 -0.95 7.80 -17.33
CA ILE A 21 -1.54 9.07 -17.78
C ILE A 21 -2.72 8.80 -18.69
N GLY A 22 -2.61 7.83 -19.60
CA GLY A 22 -3.70 7.43 -20.51
C GLY A 22 -4.95 7.01 -19.74
N VAL A 23 -4.81 6.18 -18.69
CA VAL A 23 -5.91 5.78 -17.82
C VAL A 23 -6.49 6.98 -17.07
N ALA A 24 -5.64 7.83 -16.50
CA ALA A 24 -6.09 9.01 -15.78
C ALA A 24 -6.88 9.97 -16.70
N VAL A 25 -6.36 10.25 -17.88
CA VAL A 25 -7.05 11.11 -18.89
C VAL A 25 -8.34 10.47 -19.34
N TRP A 26 -8.35 9.16 -19.62
CA TRP A 26 -9.57 8.43 -20.01
C TRP A 26 -10.68 8.58 -18.97
N VAL A 27 -10.34 8.49 -17.67
CA VAL A 27 -11.33 8.68 -16.60
C VAL A 27 -11.80 10.13 -16.52
N VAL A 28 -10.88 11.10 -16.60
CA VAL A 28 -11.19 12.53 -16.52
C VAL A 28 -12.15 12.95 -17.64
N ILE A 29 -11.98 12.43 -18.86
CA ILE A 29 -12.84 12.73 -20.00
C ILE A 29 -14.29 12.25 -19.75
N GLN A 30 -14.51 11.20 -18.94
CA GLN A 30 -15.84 10.69 -18.62
C GLN A 30 -16.69 11.65 -17.76
N LYS A 31 -16.10 12.71 -17.24
CA LYS A 31 -16.71 13.78 -16.41
C LYS A 31 -17.54 13.26 -15.23
N ASN A 32 -17.12 13.57 -14.05
CA ASN A 32 -17.92 13.37 -12.84
C ASN A 32 -19.15 14.30 -12.90
N LYS A 33 -20.36 13.75 -12.78
CA LYS A 33 -21.61 14.49 -12.89
C LYS A 33 -22.04 15.12 -11.57
N ASN A 34 -21.62 14.54 -10.46
CA ASN A 34 -22.00 14.96 -9.12
C ASN A 34 -20.92 14.60 -8.09
N THR A 35 -21.12 15.01 -6.85
CA THR A 35 -20.23 14.72 -5.71
C THR A 35 -20.08 13.21 -5.47
N GLU A 36 -21.13 12.42 -5.70
CA GLU A 36 -21.09 10.97 -5.54
C GLU A 36 -20.19 10.31 -6.57
N ASP A 37 -20.23 10.76 -7.84
CA ASP A 37 -19.31 10.26 -8.88
C ASP A 37 -17.85 10.57 -8.51
N TYR A 38 -17.60 11.76 -7.97
CA TYR A 38 -16.25 12.20 -7.64
C TYR A 38 -15.65 11.45 -6.44
N PHE A 39 -16.40 11.31 -5.35
CA PHE A 39 -15.90 10.72 -4.10
C PHE A 39 -16.16 9.22 -3.95
N LEU A 40 -17.15 8.65 -4.67
CA LEU A 40 -17.55 7.25 -4.55
C LEU A 40 -17.45 6.49 -5.88
N ALA A 41 -16.81 7.06 -6.90
CA ALA A 41 -16.69 6.49 -8.24
C ALA A 41 -18.06 6.07 -8.86
N GLY A 42 -19.14 6.78 -8.48
CA GLY A 42 -20.51 6.50 -8.93
C GLY A 42 -21.07 5.16 -8.45
N ARG A 43 -20.45 4.48 -7.50
CA ARG A 43 -20.78 3.15 -6.96
C ARG A 43 -20.94 2.05 -8.04
N ASN A 44 -20.35 2.23 -9.20
CA ASN A 44 -20.47 1.32 -10.33
C ASN A 44 -19.13 0.76 -10.76
N VAL A 45 -18.38 0.22 -9.79
CA VAL A 45 -17.05 -0.35 -10.01
C VAL A 45 -17.10 -1.84 -9.68
N GLY A 46 -16.54 -2.67 -10.57
CA GLY A 46 -16.51 -4.13 -10.40
C GLY A 46 -15.62 -4.57 -9.24
N TRP A 47 -15.91 -5.72 -8.67
CA TRP A 47 -15.20 -6.30 -7.52
C TRP A 47 -13.68 -6.43 -7.72
N PHE A 48 -13.25 -6.79 -8.94
CA PHE A 48 -11.83 -6.94 -9.25
C PHE A 48 -11.09 -5.60 -9.17
N VAL A 49 -11.67 -4.55 -9.74
CA VAL A 49 -11.07 -3.21 -9.74
C VAL A 49 -11.02 -2.64 -8.32
N ILE A 50 -12.06 -2.87 -7.51
CA ILE A 50 -12.05 -2.49 -6.09
C ILE A 50 -10.98 -3.26 -5.33
N GLY A 51 -10.91 -4.58 -5.50
CA GLY A 51 -9.90 -5.40 -4.84
C GLY A 51 -8.47 -5.03 -5.23
N ALA A 52 -8.22 -4.79 -6.51
CA ALA A 52 -6.93 -4.34 -7.01
C ALA A 52 -6.55 -2.96 -6.45
N SER A 53 -7.51 -2.03 -6.38
CA SER A 53 -7.27 -0.71 -5.80
C SER A 53 -6.95 -0.79 -4.29
N ILE A 54 -7.70 -1.57 -3.52
CA ILE A 54 -7.40 -1.78 -2.09
C ILE A 54 -6.00 -2.40 -1.91
N PHE A 55 -5.62 -3.34 -2.77
CA PHE A 55 -4.30 -3.93 -2.75
C PHE A 55 -3.21 -2.90 -3.03
N ALA A 56 -3.32 -2.13 -4.13
CA ALA A 56 -2.32 -1.13 -4.50
C ALA A 56 -2.21 0.02 -3.48
N SER A 57 -3.32 0.46 -2.90
CA SER A 57 -3.30 1.53 -1.89
C SER A 57 -2.70 1.09 -0.55
N ASN A 58 -2.64 -0.22 -0.30
CA ASN A 58 -1.98 -0.76 0.88
C ASN A 58 -0.49 -1.01 0.67
N ILE A 59 -0.07 -1.43 -0.52
CA ILE A 59 1.31 -1.80 -0.81
C ILE A 59 2.03 -0.61 -1.47
N GLY A 60 2.83 0.08 -0.70
CA GLY A 60 3.65 1.20 -1.14
C GLY A 60 5.15 0.87 -1.12
N SER A 61 5.97 1.90 -1.33
CA SER A 61 7.43 1.81 -1.24
C SER A 61 7.92 1.36 0.13
N GLU A 62 7.16 1.62 1.18
CA GLU A 62 7.43 1.13 2.54
C GLU A 62 7.41 -0.40 2.64
N HIS A 63 6.61 -1.08 1.82
CA HIS A 63 6.57 -2.54 1.77
C HIS A 63 7.71 -3.10 0.93
N VAL A 64 7.93 -2.54 -0.26
CA VAL A 64 8.95 -3.05 -1.19
C VAL A 64 10.36 -2.82 -0.67
N VAL A 65 10.60 -1.70 0.02
CA VAL A 65 11.93 -1.35 0.57
C VAL A 65 12.00 -1.67 2.06
N GLY A 66 11.05 -1.17 2.85
CA GLY A 66 11.07 -1.31 4.31
C GLY A 66 10.88 -2.75 4.78
N LEU A 67 9.78 -3.41 4.37
CA LEU A 67 9.54 -4.80 4.77
C LEU A 67 10.56 -5.77 4.16
N ALA A 68 10.98 -5.54 2.90
CA ALA A 68 12.01 -6.37 2.29
C ALA A 68 13.36 -6.23 3.06
N GLY A 69 13.75 -5.01 3.44
CA GLY A 69 14.94 -4.75 4.26
C GLY A 69 14.85 -5.42 5.62
N THR A 70 13.75 -5.25 6.34
CA THR A 70 13.55 -5.90 7.64
C THR A 70 13.46 -7.43 7.50
N GLY A 71 12.83 -7.93 6.42
CA GLY A 71 12.81 -9.37 6.14
C GLY A 71 14.20 -9.94 5.86
N PHE A 72 15.08 -9.17 5.23
CA PHE A 72 16.48 -9.54 5.03
C PHE A 72 17.24 -9.59 6.36
N GLU A 73 17.06 -8.62 7.24
CA GLU A 73 17.75 -8.54 8.54
C GLU A 73 17.20 -9.53 9.57
N SER A 74 15.88 -9.59 9.71
CA SER A 74 15.19 -10.28 10.82
C SER A 74 14.51 -11.58 10.40
N GLY A 75 14.31 -11.79 9.11
CA GLY A 75 13.72 -13.01 8.56
C GLY A 75 12.18 -12.99 8.47
N THR A 76 11.62 -14.20 8.36
CA THR A 76 10.20 -14.45 8.10
C THR A 76 9.21 -13.96 9.17
N PRO A 77 9.57 -13.73 10.46
CA PRO A 77 8.60 -13.20 11.42
C PRO A 77 7.95 -11.89 10.98
N MET A 78 8.66 -11.09 10.18
CA MET A 78 8.11 -9.85 9.62
C MET A 78 6.86 -10.05 8.77
N ALA A 79 6.71 -11.22 8.13
CA ALA A 79 5.53 -11.57 7.33
C ALA A 79 4.23 -11.62 8.16
N HIS A 80 4.29 -11.73 9.48
CA HIS A 80 3.10 -11.68 10.34
C HIS A 80 2.31 -10.39 10.18
N TYR A 81 2.96 -9.26 9.92
CA TYR A 81 2.27 -7.98 9.72
C TYR A 81 1.37 -8.01 8.48
N GLU A 82 1.78 -8.71 7.43
CA GLU A 82 0.98 -8.89 6.22
C GLU A 82 -0.09 -9.98 6.37
N LEU A 83 0.19 -11.03 7.14
CA LEU A 83 -0.77 -12.11 7.39
C LEU A 83 -2.00 -11.66 8.21
N HIS A 84 -1.93 -10.51 8.88
CA HIS A 84 -3.10 -9.90 9.51
C HIS A 84 -4.18 -9.44 8.52
N ALA A 85 -3.95 -9.54 7.23
CA ALA A 85 -4.95 -9.24 6.18
C ALA A 85 -6.27 -10.03 6.36
N TRP A 86 -6.30 -11.17 7.10
CA TRP A 86 -7.54 -11.86 7.48
C TRP A 86 -8.54 -10.94 8.24
N ILE A 87 -8.04 -9.89 8.90
CA ILE A 87 -8.87 -8.89 9.57
C ILE A 87 -9.74 -8.14 8.54
N VAL A 88 -9.24 -7.92 7.33
CA VAL A 88 -9.99 -7.31 6.22
C VAL A 88 -11.18 -8.20 5.81
N LEU A 89 -11.06 -9.53 5.95
CA LEU A 89 -12.18 -10.45 5.72
C LEU A 89 -13.28 -10.25 6.77
N LEU A 90 -12.92 -10.03 8.05
CA LEU A 90 -13.88 -9.69 9.09
C LEU A 90 -14.58 -8.36 8.80
N LEU A 91 -13.84 -7.36 8.35
CA LEU A 91 -14.42 -6.10 7.91
C LEU A 91 -15.45 -6.32 6.79
N GLY A 92 -15.07 -7.07 5.75
CA GLY A 92 -15.91 -7.31 4.58
C GLY A 92 -17.17 -8.15 4.90
N TRP A 93 -17.06 -9.17 5.73
CA TRP A 93 -18.16 -10.09 6.00
C TRP A 93 -19.07 -9.67 7.15
N LEU A 94 -18.54 -9.06 8.21
CA LEU A 94 -19.30 -8.70 9.39
C LEU A 94 -19.66 -7.21 9.41
N PHE A 95 -18.68 -6.33 9.24
CA PHE A 95 -18.86 -4.91 9.46
C PHE A 95 -19.41 -4.18 8.23
N LEU A 96 -18.95 -4.50 7.03
CA LEU A 96 -19.38 -3.80 5.82
C LEU A 96 -20.89 -3.92 5.56
N PRO A 97 -21.55 -5.10 5.69
CA PRO A 97 -23.01 -5.20 5.55
C PRO A 97 -23.75 -4.35 6.58
N PHE A 98 -23.22 -4.21 7.78
CA PHE A 98 -23.79 -3.36 8.83
C PHE A 98 -23.68 -1.88 8.46
N TYR A 99 -22.53 -1.42 8.01
CA TYR A 99 -22.31 -0.03 7.60
C TYR A 99 -23.14 0.34 6.36
N ILE A 100 -23.24 -0.54 5.38
CA ILE A 100 -24.08 -0.31 4.19
C ILE A 100 -25.54 -0.14 4.59
N ARG A 101 -26.06 -0.96 5.52
CA ARG A 101 -27.44 -0.85 6.03
C ARG A 101 -27.68 0.45 6.81
N SER A 102 -26.66 1.00 7.45
CA SER A 102 -26.77 2.28 8.15
C SER A 102 -26.91 3.47 7.22
N GLY A 103 -26.64 3.30 5.91
CA GLY A 103 -26.67 4.36 4.92
C GLY A 103 -25.60 5.42 5.11
N ALA A 104 -24.58 5.16 5.92
CA ALA A 104 -23.43 6.04 6.08
C ALA A 104 -22.38 5.80 4.98
N PHE A 105 -21.83 6.89 4.42
CA PHE A 105 -20.79 6.80 3.38
C PHE A 105 -19.38 6.74 3.97
N THR A 106 -19.20 7.28 5.16
CA THR A 106 -17.91 7.36 5.84
C THR A 106 -18.07 7.05 7.33
N MET A 107 -16.98 6.62 7.98
CA MET A 107 -16.99 6.36 9.42
C MET A 107 -17.31 7.61 10.26
N PRO A 108 -16.78 8.79 9.95
CA PRO A 108 -17.22 10.01 10.64
C PRO A 108 -18.72 10.28 10.53
N GLU A 109 -19.32 10.04 9.36
CA GLU A 109 -20.78 10.18 9.18
C GLU A 109 -21.56 9.13 9.97
N PHE A 110 -21.06 7.90 10.04
CA PHE A 110 -21.65 6.87 10.88
C PHE A 110 -21.65 7.26 12.36
N LEU A 111 -20.55 7.82 12.87
CA LEU A 111 -20.48 8.31 14.24
C LEU A 111 -21.43 9.48 14.50
N GLU A 112 -21.58 10.38 13.53
CA GLU A 112 -22.57 11.47 13.64
C GLU A 112 -24.00 10.93 13.77
N LYS A 113 -24.38 9.94 12.95
CA LYS A 113 -25.71 9.32 13.00
C LYS A 113 -25.94 8.55 14.30
N ARG A 114 -24.89 8.01 14.91
CA ARG A 114 -24.99 7.20 16.13
C ARG A 114 -24.90 8.04 17.41
N PHE A 115 -24.11 9.09 17.41
CA PHE A 115 -23.81 9.92 18.59
C PHE A 115 -24.18 11.38 18.32
N ASP A 116 -23.24 12.16 17.79
CA ASP A 116 -23.44 13.57 17.50
C ASP A 116 -22.44 14.11 16.45
N SER A 117 -22.62 15.39 16.06
CA SER A 117 -21.72 16.04 15.10
C SER A 117 -20.31 16.28 15.67
N ARG A 118 -20.13 16.35 17.00
CA ARG A 118 -18.80 16.51 17.62
C ARG A 118 -17.95 15.27 17.38
N SER A 119 -18.55 14.08 17.50
CA SER A 119 -17.90 12.80 17.21
C SER A 119 -17.42 12.72 15.76
N ARG A 120 -18.23 13.21 14.80
CA ARG A 120 -17.84 13.34 13.40
C ARG A 120 -16.63 14.25 13.22
N TRP A 121 -16.68 15.45 13.77
CA TRP A 121 -15.60 16.42 13.66
C TRP A 121 -14.30 15.91 14.27
N PHE A 122 -14.37 15.34 15.47
CA PHE A 122 -13.21 14.80 16.16
C PHE A 122 -12.53 13.72 15.30
N LEU A 123 -13.28 12.70 14.84
CA LEU A 123 -12.71 11.63 14.04
C LEU A 123 -12.18 12.15 12.70
N SER A 124 -12.89 13.07 12.04
CA SER A 124 -12.45 13.61 10.74
C SER A 124 -11.14 14.38 10.86
N ILE A 125 -11.00 15.26 11.83
CA ILE A 125 -9.78 16.06 12.03
C ILE A 125 -8.63 15.14 12.45
N PHE A 126 -8.87 14.27 13.42
CA PHE A 126 -7.84 13.34 13.90
C PHE A 126 -7.33 12.42 12.79
N SER A 127 -8.24 11.81 12.03
CA SER A 127 -7.88 10.93 10.92
C SER A 127 -7.10 11.68 9.85
N LEU A 128 -7.54 12.89 9.46
CA LEU A 128 -6.84 13.69 8.46
C LEU A 128 -5.40 14.01 8.88
N LEU A 129 -5.22 14.48 10.12
CA LEU A 129 -3.89 14.77 10.66
C LEU A 129 -3.03 13.51 10.77
N ALA A 130 -3.58 12.41 11.27
CA ALA A 130 -2.89 11.16 11.39
C ALA A 130 -2.43 10.66 10.01
N TYR A 131 -3.29 10.65 9.00
CA TYR A 131 -2.92 10.23 7.65
C TYR A 131 -1.81 11.08 7.04
N VAL A 132 -1.90 12.41 7.16
CA VAL A 132 -0.88 13.31 6.60
C VAL A 132 0.47 13.11 7.30
N ILE A 133 0.48 13.06 8.64
CA ILE A 133 1.71 12.98 9.42
C ILE A 133 2.35 11.58 9.34
N THR A 134 1.55 10.52 9.26
CA THR A 134 2.05 9.14 9.24
C THR A 134 2.15 8.60 7.81
N LYS A 135 1.02 8.15 7.24
CA LYS A 135 1.01 7.41 5.97
C LYS A 135 1.59 8.21 4.80
N VAL A 136 1.12 9.43 4.59
CA VAL A 136 1.58 10.26 3.45
C VAL A 136 3.06 10.59 3.60
N SER A 137 3.51 10.98 4.80
CA SER A 137 4.91 11.34 5.03
C SER A 137 5.84 10.15 4.83
N VAL A 138 5.50 8.97 5.36
CA VAL A 138 6.30 7.74 5.20
C VAL A 138 6.36 7.30 3.75
N THR A 139 5.24 7.31 3.03
CA THR A 139 5.18 6.91 1.62
C THR A 139 5.99 7.85 0.73
N ILE A 140 5.89 9.19 0.96
CA ILE A 140 6.68 10.18 0.22
C ILE A 140 8.18 10.03 0.54
N TYR A 141 8.52 9.80 1.80
CA TYR A 141 9.91 9.61 2.22
C TYR A 141 10.52 8.36 1.55
N ALA A 142 9.88 7.20 1.67
CA ALA A 142 10.36 5.98 1.06
C ALA A 142 10.39 6.06 -0.48
N GLY A 143 9.33 6.61 -1.10
CA GLY A 143 9.30 6.84 -2.55
C GLY A 143 10.37 7.83 -3.02
N GLY A 144 10.60 8.89 -2.27
CA GLY A 144 11.65 9.87 -2.55
C GLY A 144 13.05 9.28 -2.52
N ILE A 145 13.34 8.38 -1.57
CA ILE A 145 14.60 7.64 -1.52
C ILE A 145 14.76 6.77 -2.77
N VAL A 146 13.75 5.96 -3.11
CA VAL A 146 13.79 5.08 -4.28
C VAL A 146 14.03 5.89 -5.56
N VAL A 147 13.30 6.96 -5.76
CA VAL A 147 13.46 7.82 -6.95
C VAL A 147 14.84 8.50 -6.96
N SER A 148 15.33 8.94 -5.81
CA SER A 148 16.66 9.53 -5.69
C SER A 148 17.77 8.55 -6.08
N GLU A 149 17.73 7.34 -5.55
CA GLU A 149 18.72 6.29 -5.83
C GLU A 149 18.67 5.81 -7.28
N LEU A 150 17.47 5.60 -7.82
CA LEU A 150 17.32 5.07 -9.17
C LEU A 150 17.63 6.12 -10.26
N LEU A 151 17.17 7.36 -10.09
CA LEU A 151 17.32 8.42 -11.08
C LEU A 151 18.58 9.28 -10.88
N GLY A 152 19.29 9.10 -9.77
CA GLY A 152 20.47 9.94 -9.44
C GLY A 152 20.15 11.41 -9.17
N ILE A 153 18.91 11.73 -8.78
CA ILE A 153 18.47 13.10 -8.49
C ILE A 153 18.40 13.37 -6.99
N PRO A 154 18.54 14.64 -6.53
CA PRO A 154 18.38 14.94 -5.12
C PRO A 154 17.01 14.54 -4.59
N PHE A 155 16.95 14.00 -3.37
CA PHE A 155 15.75 13.50 -2.69
C PHE A 155 14.52 14.42 -2.83
N TRP A 156 14.69 15.71 -2.59
CA TRP A 156 13.58 16.66 -2.61
C TRP A 156 12.90 16.80 -3.98
N TYR A 157 13.66 16.66 -5.07
CA TYR A 157 13.07 16.70 -6.42
C TYR A 157 12.19 15.47 -6.68
N GLY A 158 12.65 14.29 -6.25
CA GLY A 158 11.86 13.06 -6.33
C GLY A 158 10.59 13.14 -5.47
N ALA A 159 10.73 13.50 -4.21
CA ALA A 159 9.62 13.60 -3.26
C ALA A 159 8.55 14.62 -3.71
N ILE A 160 8.96 15.83 -4.11
CA ILE A 160 8.04 16.86 -4.60
C ILE A 160 7.41 16.43 -5.92
N GLY A 161 8.18 15.82 -6.82
CA GLY A 161 7.67 15.28 -8.09
C GLY A 161 6.56 14.27 -7.89
N ILE A 162 6.71 13.31 -6.96
CA ILE A 162 5.69 12.33 -6.59
C ILE A 162 4.41 13.03 -6.11
N VAL A 163 4.53 13.98 -5.18
CA VAL A 163 3.39 14.70 -4.61
C VAL A 163 2.63 15.46 -5.69
N ILE A 164 3.34 16.21 -6.53
CA ILE A 164 2.71 17.01 -7.59
C ILE A 164 2.03 16.09 -8.60
N PHE A 165 2.72 15.07 -9.09
CA PHE A 165 2.17 14.15 -10.09
C PHE A 165 0.94 13.42 -9.58
N THR A 166 1.02 12.84 -8.37
CA THR A 166 -0.10 12.14 -7.74
C THR A 166 -1.26 13.08 -7.43
N GLY A 167 -0.95 14.29 -6.91
CA GLY A 167 -1.94 15.29 -6.58
C GLY A 167 -2.74 15.76 -7.79
N ILE A 168 -2.09 15.98 -8.92
CA ILE A 168 -2.75 16.47 -10.14
C ILE A 168 -3.81 15.47 -10.61
N TYR A 169 -3.46 14.20 -10.85
CA TYR A 169 -4.45 13.27 -11.38
C TYR A 169 -5.54 12.91 -10.36
N THR A 170 -5.21 12.89 -9.06
CA THR A 170 -6.17 12.63 -8.00
C THR A 170 -7.19 13.75 -7.86
N VAL A 171 -6.73 15.02 -7.85
CA VAL A 171 -7.63 16.17 -7.71
C VAL A 171 -8.53 16.34 -8.94
N ILE A 172 -7.99 16.11 -10.14
CA ILE A 172 -8.77 16.28 -11.39
C ILE A 172 -9.73 15.10 -11.61
N GLY A 173 -9.29 13.87 -11.36
CA GLY A 173 -10.04 12.67 -11.69
C GLY A 173 -10.90 12.09 -10.56
N GLY A 174 -10.67 12.50 -9.31
CA GLY A 174 -11.37 11.99 -8.13
C GLY A 174 -11.11 10.52 -7.85
N MET A 175 -11.97 9.90 -7.05
CA MET A 175 -11.85 8.50 -6.62
C MET A 175 -11.79 7.53 -7.81
N LYS A 176 -12.54 7.80 -8.87
CA LYS A 176 -12.56 6.93 -10.05
C LYS A 176 -11.20 6.85 -10.74
N ALA A 177 -10.50 7.97 -10.89
CA ALA A 177 -9.15 7.97 -11.46
C ALA A 177 -8.17 7.20 -10.58
N VAL A 178 -8.23 7.39 -9.27
CA VAL A 178 -7.39 6.66 -8.30
C VAL A 178 -7.59 5.15 -8.46
N ILE A 179 -8.84 4.67 -8.36
CA ILE A 179 -9.15 3.24 -8.43
C ILE A 179 -8.64 2.57 -9.73
N TYR A 180 -8.82 3.21 -10.88
CA TYR A 180 -8.38 2.64 -12.15
C TYR A 180 -6.88 2.72 -12.37
N THR A 181 -6.20 3.80 -11.93
CA THR A 181 -4.74 3.86 -11.97
C THR A 181 -4.10 2.85 -11.02
N GLU A 182 -4.66 2.66 -9.83
CA GLU A 182 -4.22 1.65 -8.87
C GLU A 182 -4.42 0.22 -9.39
N THR A 183 -5.47 -0.03 -10.15
CA THR A 183 -5.67 -1.33 -10.82
C THR A 183 -4.52 -1.64 -11.79
N LEU A 184 -4.08 -0.67 -12.59
CA LEU A 184 -2.91 -0.83 -13.45
C LEU A 184 -1.64 -1.06 -12.62
N GLN A 185 -1.45 -0.27 -11.57
CA GLN A 185 -0.31 -0.40 -10.66
C GLN A 185 -0.24 -1.77 -10.00
N THR A 186 -1.38 -2.33 -9.58
CA THR A 186 -1.47 -3.68 -9.01
C THR A 186 -0.89 -4.74 -9.96
N ILE A 187 -1.26 -4.68 -11.23
CA ILE A 187 -0.77 -5.63 -12.24
C ILE A 187 0.76 -5.52 -12.37
N VAL A 188 1.26 -4.29 -12.50
CA VAL A 188 2.70 -4.03 -12.63
C VAL A 188 3.45 -4.49 -11.38
N LEU A 189 2.91 -4.21 -10.19
CA LEU A 189 3.52 -4.58 -8.92
C LEU A 189 3.60 -6.10 -8.73
N ILE A 190 2.52 -6.82 -9.02
CA ILE A 190 2.50 -8.29 -8.92
C ILE A 190 3.49 -8.90 -9.92
N LEU A 191 3.45 -8.48 -11.18
CA LEU A 191 4.35 -9.01 -12.20
C LEU A 191 5.82 -8.68 -11.86
N GLY A 192 6.12 -7.46 -11.46
CA GLY A 192 7.45 -7.04 -11.04
C GLY A 192 7.96 -7.86 -9.85
N SER A 193 7.13 -8.07 -8.83
CA SER A 193 7.49 -8.87 -7.66
C SER A 193 7.79 -10.33 -8.01
N VAL A 194 6.99 -10.94 -8.90
CA VAL A 194 7.24 -12.31 -9.38
C VAL A 194 8.56 -12.39 -10.15
N ILE A 195 8.81 -11.44 -11.05
CA ILE A 195 10.03 -11.42 -11.86
C ILE A 195 11.27 -11.25 -10.97
N ILE A 196 11.25 -10.27 -10.06
CA ILE A 196 12.37 -10.00 -9.14
C ILE A 196 12.64 -11.23 -8.26
N THR A 197 11.60 -11.86 -7.72
CA THR A 197 11.74 -13.07 -6.91
C THR A 197 12.34 -14.22 -7.71
N TYR A 198 11.87 -14.43 -8.94
CA TYR A 198 12.37 -15.48 -9.81
C TYR A 198 13.85 -15.28 -10.17
N LEU A 199 14.22 -14.08 -10.62
CA LEU A 199 15.59 -13.74 -10.98
C LEU A 199 16.52 -13.81 -9.76
N GLY A 200 16.10 -13.26 -8.62
CA GLY A 200 16.87 -13.34 -7.38
C GLY A 200 17.11 -14.77 -6.91
N LEU A 201 16.11 -15.64 -7.02
CA LEU A 201 16.28 -17.07 -6.69
C LEU A 201 17.24 -17.78 -7.67
N GLN A 202 17.18 -17.44 -8.95
CA GLN A 202 18.14 -17.99 -9.93
C GLN A 202 19.57 -17.58 -9.62
N GLU A 203 19.79 -16.31 -9.29
CA GLU A 203 21.13 -15.77 -8.99
C GLU A 203 21.78 -16.45 -7.77
N VAL A 204 20.97 -16.77 -6.77
CA VAL A 204 21.44 -17.44 -5.52
C VAL A 204 21.57 -18.97 -5.71
N GLY A 205 21.17 -19.53 -6.85
CA GLY A 205 21.22 -20.99 -7.08
C GLY A 205 19.96 -21.74 -6.62
N GLY A 206 18.85 -21.03 -6.44
CA GLY A 206 17.53 -21.57 -6.09
C GLY A 206 17.22 -21.59 -4.61
N TRP A 207 15.98 -21.94 -4.28
CA TRP A 207 15.46 -21.94 -2.91
C TRP A 207 16.27 -22.82 -1.93
N GLY A 208 16.74 -23.99 -2.40
CA GLY A 208 17.53 -24.90 -1.56
C GLY A 208 18.83 -24.24 -1.08
N GLN A 209 19.58 -23.66 -1.99
CA GLN A 209 20.87 -23.02 -1.68
C GLN A 209 20.67 -21.75 -0.86
N LEU A 210 19.65 -20.92 -1.16
CA LEU A 210 19.28 -19.79 -0.35
C LEU A 210 19.03 -20.21 1.11
N ARG A 211 18.22 -21.24 1.29
CA ARG A 211 17.86 -21.74 2.63
C ARG A 211 19.07 -22.26 3.39
N GLU A 212 19.92 -23.06 2.76
CA GLU A 212 21.14 -23.59 3.41
C GLU A 212 22.08 -22.47 3.83
N THR A 213 22.32 -21.49 2.95
CA THR A 213 23.21 -20.36 3.24
C THR A 213 22.69 -19.51 4.39
N VAL A 214 21.38 -19.20 4.38
CA VAL A 214 20.77 -18.36 5.41
C VAL A 214 20.70 -19.06 6.76
N ILE A 215 20.33 -20.35 6.80
CA ILE A 215 20.26 -21.12 8.06
C ILE A 215 21.67 -21.30 8.68
N ALA A 216 22.70 -21.38 7.87
CA ALA A 216 24.09 -21.47 8.37
C ALA A 216 24.50 -20.19 9.15
N VAL A 217 23.96 -19.03 8.80
CA VAL A 217 24.25 -17.74 9.45
C VAL A 217 23.22 -17.43 10.56
N SER A 218 21.95 -17.69 10.29
CA SER A 218 20.83 -17.39 11.19
C SER A 218 19.83 -18.56 11.20
N PRO A 219 19.96 -19.52 12.14
CA PRO A 219 19.11 -20.72 12.17
C PRO A 219 17.61 -20.44 12.26
N ASP A 220 17.23 -19.35 12.94
CA ASP A 220 15.85 -18.97 13.17
C ASP A 220 15.27 -18.02 12.11
N HIS A 221 16.01 -17.72 11.05
CA HIS A 221 15.60 -16.73 10.03
C HIS A 221 14.27 -17.09 9.35
N PHE A 222 14.04 -18.37 9.09
CA PHE A 222 12.80 -18.88 8.49
C PHE A 222 11.75 -19.32 9.50
N ASN A 223 11.99 -19.11 10.82
CA ASN A 223 11.03 -19.44 11.85
C ASN A 223 10.08 -18.27 12.09
N MET A 224 8.85 -18.39 11.64
CA MET A 224 7.81 -17.39 11.86
C MET A 224 7.35 -17.29 13.31
N TRP A 225 7.43 -18.38 14.06
CA TRP A 225 6.96 -18.47 15.45
C TRP A 225 8.15 -18.48 16.42
N ARG A 226 8.67 -17.31 16.67
CA ARG A 226 9.79 -17.17 17.63
C ARG A 226 9.31 -17.27 19.07
N PRO A 227 10.17 -17.73 19.99
CA PRO A 227 9.79 -17.87 21.40
C PRO A 227 9.39 -16.53 22.03
N MET A 228 8.67 -16.59 23.16
CA MET A 228 8.27 -15.38 23.90
C MET A 228 9.48 -14.55 24.42
N THR A 229 10.64 -15.16 24.48
CA THR A 229 11.90 -14.53 24.91
C THR A 229 12.63 -13.82 23.79
N ASP A 230 12.16 -13.92 22.54
CA ASP A 230 12.72 -13.17 21.42
C ASP A 230 12.52 -11.67 21.65
N PRO A 231 13.58 -10.83 21.56
CA PRO A 231 13.47 -9.41 21.87
C PRO A 231 12.67 -8.63 20.84
N ASP A 232 12.68 -9.05 19.57
CA ASP A 232 12.13 -8.28 18.46
C ASP A 232 10.77 -8.81 18.01
N PHE A 233 10.63 -10.14 17.92
CA PHE A 233 9.45 -10.79 17.33
C PHE A 233 8.89 -11.92 18.20
N PRO A 234 8.57 -11.70 19.47
CA PRO A 234 7.90 -12.73 20.27
C PRO A 234 6.53 -13.06 19.68
N TRP A 235 6.20 -14.35 19.54
CA TRP A 235 4.95 -14.76 18.87
C TRP A 235 3.69 -14.14 19.50
N THR A 236 3.71 -13.87 20.80
CA THR A 236 2.61 -13.19 21.50
C THR A 236 2.45 -11.74 21.07
N GLY A 237 3.56 -11.02 20.89
CA GLY A 237 3.57 -9.64 20.38
C GLY A 237 3.07 -9.58 18.95
N LEU A 238 3.50 -10.50 18.10
CA LEU A 238 3.05 -10.58 16.72
C LEU A 238 1.56 -10.91 16.62
N LEU A 239 1.10 -11.95 17.30
CA LEU A 239 -0.29 -12.41 17.20
C LEU A 239 -1.26 -11.45 17.90
N ILE A 240 -1.00 -11.10 19.15
CA ILE A 240 -1.92 -10.28 19.95
C ILE A 240 -1.76 -8.80 19.60
N GLY A 241 -0.53 -8.30 19.66
CA GLY A 241 -0.24 -6.89 19.37
C GLY A 241 -0.58 -6.51 17.94
N GLY A 242 -0.13 -7.29 16.97
CA GLY A 242 -0.44 -7.08 15.56
C GLY A 242 -1.94 -7.15 15.26
N THR A 243 -2.68 -8.08 15.88
CA THR A 243 -4.13 -8.17 15.76
C THR A 243 -4.84 -6.94 16.33
N ILE A 244 -4.44 -6.46 17.50
CA ILE A 244 -5.02 -5.25 18.12
C ILE A 244 -4.78 -4.04 17.23
N VAL A 245 -3.55 -3.86 16.73
CA VAL A 245 -3.22 -2.75 15.83
C VAL A 245 -4.01 -2.86 14.53
N GLY A 246 -4.06 -4.04 13.92
CA GLY A 246 -4.83 -4.27 12.69
C GLY A 246 -6.32 -3.99 12.87
N LEU A 247 -6.94 -4.44 13.96
CA LEU A 247 -8.35 -4.13 14.26
C LEU A 247 -8.59 -2.65 14.49
N SER A 248 -7.66 -1.93 15.13
CA SER A 248 -7.80 -0.49 15.34
C SER A 248 -7.69 0.32 14.05
N LEU A 249 -6.85 -0.13 13.10
CA LEU A 249 -6.67 0.54 11.80
C LEU A 249 -7.84 0.34 10.84
N ILE A 250 -8.57 -0.76 10.94
CA ILE A 250 -9.76 -1.03 10.11
C ILE A 250 -10.86 0.03 10.30
N HIS A 251 -10.93 0.65 11.46
CA HIS A 251 -11.96 1.64 11.78
C HIS A 251 -11.58 3.07 11.35
N ILE A 252 -10.38 3.27 10.89
CA ILE A 252 -9.89 4.55 10.39
C ILE A 252 -9.94 4.60 8.88
#